data_ff3fb6005904d6fd7e59171b2d540b65
#
_entry.id   ff3fb6005904d6fd7e59171b2d540b65
#
_cell.length_a   1.000
_cell.length_b   1.000
_cell.length_c   1.000
_cell.angle_alpha   90.00
_cell.angle_beta   90.00
_cell.angle_gamma   90.00
#
_symmetry.space_group_name_H-M   'P 1'
#
loop_
_entity.id
_entity.type
_entity.pdbx_description
1 polymer ?
#
loop_
_entity_poly.entity_id
_entity_poly.type
_entity_poly.pdbx_seq_one_letter_code
_entity_poly.pdbx_strand_id
1 'polypeptide(L)'
;MIRIAIIGAGSMAGEHAKHYGRLEGVEVVAVCDRDFPKAQAFAERHGIADVYQSLDDMLARDDIHAVSNVTPDGVHKATSLAAIAAGKHILCEKPLATNAEDAHEMAAAAQAANVINMVNLSYRDAPAIQHARALVTGGAIGTVRHVDASYRQSWLVSNAWGRWDQESQWLWRLSEAHGSKGVLGDVGVHIVDFASFPVGDITRVNCELTCFDKAPDNRIGDYVLDANDTALMRVRFANGAMGTIQATR
;
A
#
# COMPACT_ATOMS: atom_id res chain seq x y z
N MET A 1 -14.40 -11.64 -20.10
CA MET A 1 -14.55 -10.50 -19.17
C MET A 1 -14.02 -10.92 -17.82
N ILE A 2 -13.13 -10.13 -17.23
CA ILE A 2 -12.59 -10.39 -15.88
C ILE A 2 -13.48 -9.68 -14.88
N ARG A 3 -14.01 -10.43 -13.90
CA ARG A 3 -14.92 -9.92 -12.88
C ARG A 3 -14.16 -9.77 -11.56
N ILE A 4 -14.14 -8.55 -11.04
CA ILE A 4 -13.37 -8.14 -9.85
C ILE A 4 -14.33 -7.76 -8.73
N ALA A 5 -13.99 -8.14 -7.51
CA ALA A 5 -14.62 -7.60 -6.30
C ALA A 5 -13.64 -6.69 -5.53
N ILE A 6 -14.17 -5.71 -4.83
CA ILE A 6 -13.38 -4.79 -3.98
C ILE A 6 -13.67 -5.09 -2.51
N ILE A 7 -12.63 -5.28 -1.71
CA ILE A 7 -12.71 -5.45 -0.26
C ILE A 7 -12.31 -4.13 0.40
N GLY A 8 -13.26 -3.47 1.05
CA GLY A 8 -13.15 -2.12 1.60
C GLY A 8 -13.81 -1.08 0.69
N ALA A 9 -14.52 -0.11 1.28
CA ALA A 9 -15.22 0.98 0.58
C ALA A 9 -14.66 2.36 0.95
N GLY A 10 -13.34 2.45 1.17
CA GLY A 10 -12.63 3.69 1.49
C GLY A 10 -12.30 4.55 0.27
N SER A 11 -11.50 5.61 0.49
CA SER A 11 -11.07 6.52 -0.59
C SER A 11 -10.26 5.81 -1.68
N MET A 12 -9.33 4.92 -1.28
CA MET A 12 -8.52 4.16 -2.23
C MET A 12 -9.35 3.18 -3.06
N ALA A 13 -10.42 2.60 -2.47
CA ALA A 13 -11.36 1.77 -3.22
C ALA A 13 -11.97 2.54 -4.40
N GLY A 14 -12.28 3.83 -4.22
CA GLY A 14 -12.79 4.70 -5.27
C GLY A 14 -11.81 4.88 -6.44
N GLU A 15 -10.52 5.01 -6.15
CA GLU A 15 -9.49 5.09 -7.20
C GLU A 15 -9.36 3.74 -7.93
N HIS A 16 -9.37 2.62 -7.21
CA HIS A 16 -9.36 1.29 -7.84
C HIS A 16 -10.58 1.07 -8.73
N ALA A 17 -11.80 1.34 -8.23
CA ALA A 17 -13.03 1.21 -9.03
C ALA A 17 -12.98 2.06 -10.31
N LYS A 18 -12.50 3.30 -10.21
CA LYS A 18 -12.33 4.23 -11.31
C LYS A 18 -11.32 3.75 -12.36
N HIS A 19 -10.21 3.18 -11.90
CA HIS A 19 -9.20 2.62 -12.80
C HIS A 19 -9.69 1.35 -13.49
N TYR A 20 -10.31 0.42 -12.76
CA TYR A 20 -10.89 -0.79 -13.36
C TYR A 20 -11.98 -0.46 -14.38
N GLY A 21 -12.84 0.53 -14.13
CA GLY A 21 -13.87 0.96 -15.05
C GLY A 21 -13.37 1.54 -16.39
N ARG A 22 -12.04 1.79 -16.51
CA ARG A 22 -11.40 2.25 -17.75
C ARG A 22 -10.78 1.10 -18.55
N LEU A 23 -10.70 -0.09 -17.96
CA LEU A 23 -10.08 -1.24 -18.61
C LEU A 23 -11.12 -2.02 -19.44
N GLU A 24 -10.82 -2.21 -20.72
CA GLU A 24 -11.63 -3.06 -21.57
C GLU A 24 -11.58 -4.52 -21.09
N GLY A 25 -12.72 -5.17 -21.04
CA GLY A 25 -12.82 -6.57 -20.61
C GLY A 25 -12.77 -6.78 -19.10
N VAL A 26 -12.84 -5.73 -18.29
CA VAL A 26 -12.86 -5.78 -16.81
C VAL A 26 -14.18 -5.19 -16.29
N GLU A 27 -14.75 -5.81 -15.28
CA GLU A 27 -15.96 -5.37 -14.59
C GLU A 27 -15.79 -5.48 -13.07
N VAL A 28 -16.13 -4.42 -12.33
CA VAL A 28 -16.24 -4.48 -10.88
C VAL A 28 -17.68 -4.88 -10.54
N VAL A 29 -17.85 -6.10 -10.06
CA VAL A 29 -19.17 -6.71 -9.86
C VAL A 29 -19.66 -6.68 -8.42
N ALA A 30 -18.75 -6.56 -7.46
CA ALA A 30 -19.10 -6.60 -6.04
C ALA A 30 -18.19 -5.70 -5.21
N VAL A 31 -18.73 -5.23 -4.09
CA VAL A 31 -17.97 -4.57 -3.02
C VAL A 31 -18.37 -5.15 -1.67
N CYS A 32 -17.39 -5.32 -0.78
CA CYS A 32 -17.60 -5.75 0.60
C CYS A 32 -16.97 -4.76 1.58
N ASP A 33 -17.75 -4.29 2.54
CA ASP A 33 -17.24 -3.56 3.71
C ASP A 33 -18.08 -3.95 4.92
N ARG A 34 -17.46 -4.10 6.10
CA ARG A 34 -18.19 -4.38 7.36
C ARG A 34 -19.19 -3.28 7.71
N ASP A 35 -18.95 -2.06 7.25
CA ASP A 35 -19.92 -0.95 7.29
C ASP A 35 -20.79 -1.02 6.03
N PHE A 36 -21.91 -1.75 6.14
CA PHE A 36 -22.81 -2.00 5.02
C PHE A 36 -23.38 -0.72 4.39
N PRO A 37 -23.86 0.28 5.15
CA PRO A 37 -24.27 1.57 4.58
C PRO A 37 -23.19 2.25 3.74
N LYS A 38 -21.94 2.19 4.20
CA LYS A 38 -20.79 2.73 3.46
C LYS A 38 -20.54 1.97 2.16
N ALA A 39 -20.65 0.63 2.20
CA ALA A 39 -20.54 -0.20 1.00
C ALA A 39 -21.66 0.09 -0.01
N GLN A 40 -22.89 0.28 0.46
CA GLN A 40 -24.04 0.64 -0.40
C GLN A 40 -23.81 2.00 -1.10
N ALA A 41 -23.47 3.04 -0.34
CA ALA A 41 -23.19 4.35 -0.91
C ALA A 41 -22.01 4.34 -1.90
N PHE A 42 -21.02 3.48 -1.65
CA PHE A 42 -19.91 3.26 -2.56
C PHE A 42 -20.37 2.59 -3.86
N ALA A 43 -21.16 1.53 -3.75
CA ALA A 43 -21.70 0.78 -4.90
C ALA A 43 -22.56 1.67 -5.80
N GLU A 44 -23.47 2.45 -5.21
CA GLU A 44 -24.29 3.42 -5.94
C GLU A 44 -23.44 4.44 -6.72
N ARG A 45 -22.40 4.97 -6.09
CA ARG A 45 -21.50 5.96 -6.71
C ARG A 45 -20.72 5.41 -7.90
N HIS A 46 -20.35 4.12 -7.84
CA HIS A 46 -19.48 3.49 -8.83
C HIS A 46 -20.22 2.52 -9.77
N GLY A 47 -21.54 2.38 -9.64
CA GLY A 47 -22.36 1.50 -10.49
C GLY A 47 -22.08 0.02 -10.26
N ILE A 48 -21.72 -0.38 -9.02
CA ILE A 48 -21.44 -1.76 -8.66
C ILE A 48 -22.76 -2.46 -8.27
N ALA A 49 -23.04 -3.62 -8.86
CA ALA A 49 -24.33 -4.26 -8.70
C ALA A 49 -24.55 -4.89 -7.32
N ASP A 50 -23.53 -5.54 -6.77
CA ASP A 50 -23.68 -6.39 -5.59
C ASP A 50 -22.88 -5.85 -4.39
N VAL A 51 -23.55 -5.82 -3.24
CA VAL A 51 -23.00 -5.28 -1.99
C VAL A 51 -23.03 -6.33 -0.89
N TYR A 52 -21.91 -6.49 -0.22
CA TYR A 52 -21.74 -7.48 0.83
C TYR A 52 -21.24 -6.84 2.13
N GLN A 53 -21.77 -7.33 3.26
CA GLN A 53 -21.20 -7.08 4.58
C GLN A 53 -20.27 -8.22 5.01
N SER A 54 -20.61 -9.44 4.60
CA SER A 54 -19.82 -10.65 4.85
C SER A 54 -18.82 -10.86 3.70
N LEU A 55 -17.54 -10.98 4.05
CA LEU A 55 -16.49 -11.31 3.10
C LEU A 55 -16.66 -12.74 2.56
N ASP A 56 -17.03 -13.67 3.43
CA ASP A 56 -17.20 -15.08 3.06
C ASP A 56 -18.32 -15.24 2.04
N ASP A 57 -19.44 -14.54 2.20
CA ASP A 57 -20.57 -14.60 1.26
C ASP A 57 -20.16 -14.04 -0.13
N MET A 58 -19.36 -12.98 -0.15
CA MET A 58 -18.83 -12.45 -1.41
C MET A 58 -17.85 -13.42 -2.07
N LEU A 59 -16.96 -14.01 -1.28
CA LEU A 59 -15.92 -14.93 -1.79
C LEU A 59 -16.48 -16.28 -2.25
N ALA A 60 -17.67 -16.68 -1.75
CA ALA A 60 -18.39 -17.88 -2.17
C ALA A 60 -18.88 -17.82 -3.64
N ARG A 61 -18.82 -16.67 -4.29
CA ARG A 61 -19.22 -16.50 -5.69
C ARG A 61 -18.17 -17.08 -6.62
N ASP A 62 -18.57 -18.01 -7.49
CA ASP A 62 -17.68 -18.63 -8.48
C ASP A 62 -17.33 -17.69 -9.64
N ASP A 63 -18.16 -16.70 -9.91
CA ASP A 63 -17.99 -15.77 -11.03
C ASP A 63 -17.03 -14.59 -10.72
N ILE A 64 -16.55 -14.45 -9.49
CA ILE A 64 -15.49 -13.50 -9.13
C ILE A 64 -14.13 -14.16 -9.38
N HIS A 65 -13.33 -13.55 -10.27
CA HIS A 65 -12.02 -14.05 -10.65
C HIS A 65 -10.90 -13.48 -9.78
N ALA A 66 -11.02 -12.20 -9.41
CA ALA A 66 -10.00 -11.49 -8.65
C ALA A 66 -10.62 -10.56 -7.61
N VAL A 67 -9.84 -10.25 -6.59
CA VAL A 67 -10.20 -9.26 -5.58
C VAL A 67 -9.16 -8.16 -5.47
N SER A 68 -9.64 -6.96 -5.20
CA SER A 68 -8.82 -5.81 -4.87
C SER A 68 -8.98 -5.52 -3.38
N ASN A 69 -7.95 -5.81 -2.59
CA ASN A 69 -7.97 -5.59 -1.14
C ASN A 69 -7.46 -4.19 -0.82
N VAL A 70 -8.37 -3.30 -0.45
CA VAL A 70 -8.11 -1.90 -0.11
C VAL A 70 -8.59 -1.58 1.32
N THR A 71 -8.49 -2.57 2.18
CA THR A 71 -8.79 -2.45 3.61
C THR A 71 -7.66 -1.69 4.34
N PRO A 72 -7.83 -1.33 5.62
CA PRO A 72 -6.71 -0.84 6.43
C PRO A 72 -5.61 -1.89 6.62
N ASP A 73 -4.36 -1.44 6.71
CA ASP A 73 -3.13 -2.26 6.78
C ASP A 73 -3.21 -3.44 7.75
N GLY A 74 -3.78 -3.22 8.94
CA GLY A 74 -3.89 -4.23 10.01
C GLY A 74 -4.79 -5.42 9.69
N VAL A 75 -5.64 -5.32 8.65
CA VAL A 75 -6.54 -6.42 8.25
C VAL A 75 -6.20 -7.02 6.88
N HIS A 76 -5.17 -6.50 6.20
CA HIS A 76 -4.72 -7.01 4.89
C HIS A 76 -4.47 -8.52 4.91
N LYS A 77 -3.78 -9.03 5.95
CA LYS A 77 -3.49 -10.46 6.08
C LYS A 77 -4.76 -11.30 6.10
N ALA A 78 -5.67 -11.01 7.02
CA ALA A 78 -6.87 -11.83 7.21
C ALA A 78 -7.73 -11.85 5.94
N THR A 79 -7.98 -10.69 5.34
CA THR A 79 -8.81 -10.57 4.15
C THR A 79 -8.14 -11.14 2.90
N SER A 80 -6.81 -11.00 2.78
CA SER A 80 -6.08 -11.58 1.65
C SER A 80 -6.01 -13.11 1.74
N LEU A 81 -5.73 -13.67 2.93
CA LEU A 81 -5.71 -15.12 3.11
C LEU A 81 -7.07 -15.77 2.83
N ALA A 82 -8.17 -15.11 3.24
CA ALA A 82 -9.53 -15.58 2.91
C ALA A 82 -9.76 -15.60 1.38
N ALA A 83 -9.37 -14.53 0.68
CA ALA A 83 -9.48 -14.47 -0.77
C ALA A 83 -8.63 -15.53 -1.48
N ILE A 84 -7.39 -15.73 -1.03
CA ILE A 84 -6.47 -16.75 -1.56
C ILE A 84 -7.04 -18.16 -1.33
N ALA A 85 -7.57 -18.43 -0.13
CA ALA A 85 -8.19 -19.71 0.20
C ALA A 85 -9.43 -20.01 -0.66
N ALA A 86 -10.16 -18.96 -1.06
CA ALA A 86 -11.27 -19.04 -2.01
C ALA A 86 -10.82 -19.13 -3.49
N GLY A 87 -9.51 -19.27 -3.76
CA GLY A 87 -8.96 -19.41 -5.10
C GLY A 87 -8.98 -18.12 -5.94
N LYS A 88 -9.17 -16.95 -5.32
CA LYS A 88 -9.25 -15.69 -6.05
C LYS A 88 -7.85 -15.09 -6.27
N HIS A 89 -7.62 -14.55 -7.47
CA HIS A 89 -6.47 -13.69 -7.73
C HIS A 89 -6.57 -12.42 -6.87
N ILE A 90 -5.43 -11.85 -6.47
CA ILE A 90 -5.44 -10.73 -5.53
C ILE A 90 -4.49 -9.60 -5.90
N LEU A 91 -5.00 -8.36 -5.84
CA LEU A 91 -4.23 -7.14 -5.73
C LEU A 91 -4.46 -6.58 -4.31
N CYS A 92 -3.40 -6.50 -3.51
CA CYS A 92 -3.48 -5.93 -2.15
C CYS A 92 -2.82 -4.55 -2.11
N GLU A 93 -3.43 -3.60 -1.41
CA GLU A 93 -2.82 -2.31 -1.13
C GLU A 93 -1.52 -2.45 -0.31
N LYS A 94 -0.72 -1.43 -0.40
CA LYS A 94 0.52 -1.28 0.39
C LYS A 94 0.21 -0.65 1.77
N PRO A 95 1.02 -0.97 2.79
CA PRO A 95 2.00 -2.07 2.85
C PRO A 95 1.29 -3.42 2.82
N LEU A 96 1.92 -4.46 2.26
CA LEU A 96 1.31 -5.79 2.16
C LEU A 96 0.82 -6.31 3.52
N ALA A 97 1.64 -6.12 4.56
CA ALA A 97 1.33 -6.47 5.94
C ALA A 97 2.03 -5.51 6.90
N THR A 98 1.72 -5.61 8.18
CA THR A 98 2.30 -4.77 9.23
C THR A 98 3.61 -5.31 9.82
N ASN A 99 3.99 -6.53 9.42
CA ASN A 99 5.26 -7.20 9.78
C ASN A 99 5.69 -8.19 8.70
N ALA A 100 6.93 -8.67 8.76
CA ALA A 100 7.52 -9.54 7.75
C ALA A 100 6.94 -10.96 7.79
N GLU A 101 6.62 -11.49 8.96
CA GLU A 101 6.07 -12.83 9.15
C GLU A 101 4.73 -12.96 8.43
N ASP A 102 3.85 -12.01 8.61
CA ASP A 102 2.54 -11.96 7.95
C ASP A 102 2.67 -11.83 6.43
N ALA A 103 3.61 -11.01 5.95
CA ALA A 103 3.87 -10.86 4.53
C ALA A 103 4.38 -12.16 3.89
N HIS A 104 5.28 -12.89 4.58
CA HIS A 104 5.76 -14.19 4.13
C HIS A 104 4.65 -15.23 4.10
N GLU A 105 3.79 -15.28 5.11
CA GLU A 105 2.64 -16.18 5.15
C GLU A 105 1.69 -15.93 3.98
N MET A 106 1.36 -14.67 3.71
CA MET A 106 0.51 -14.29 2.58
C MET A 106 1.12 -14.71 1.24
N ALA A 107 2.43 -14.46 1.06
CA ALA A 107 3.14 -14.84 -0.16
C ALA A 107 3.18 -16.36 -0.35
N ALA A 108 3.48 -17.13 0.72
CA ALA A 108 3.49 -18.58 0.70
C ALA A 108 2.11 -19.17 0.39
N ALA A 109 1.05 -18.62 0.99
CA ALA A 109 -0.32 -19.04 0.73
C ALA A 109 -0.71 -18.80 -0.74
N ALA A 110 -0.39 -17.64 -1.30
CA ALA A 110 -0.68 -17.32 -2.70
C ALA A 110 0.08 -18.25 -3.67
N GLN A 111 1.33 -18.55 -3.35
CA GLN A 111 2.13 -19.52 -4.12
C GLN A 111 1.53 -20.92 -4.06
N ALA A 112 1.16 -21.40 -2.87
CA ALA A 112 0.56 -22.71 -2.68
C ALA A 112 -0.78 -22.87 -3.38
N ALA A 113 -1.61 -21.81 -3.38
CA ALA A 113 -2.89 -21.77 -4.08
C ALA A 113 -2.74 -21.54 -5.59
N ASN A 114 -1.54 -21.27 -6.09
CA ASN A 114 -1.26 -20.92 -7.50
C ASN A 114 -2.13 -19.79 -8.03
N VAL A 115 -2.39 -18.77 -7.22
CA VAL A 115 -3.13 -17.57 -7.60
C VAL A 115 -2.18 -16.44 -8.00
N ILE A 116 -2.59 -15.63 -8.98
CA ILE A 116 -1.88 -14.38 -9.29
C ILE A 116 -2.04 -13.44 -8.10
N ASN A 117 -0.93 -12.91 -7.61
CA ASN A 117 -0.92 -12.00 -6.49
C ASN A 117 0.01 -10.82 -6.77
N MET A 118 -0.38 -9.65 -6.29
CA MET A 118 0.36 -8.41 -6.47
C MET A 118 0.15 -7.48 -5.29
N VAL A 119 1.20 -6.76 -4.91
CA VAL A 119 1.12 -5.61 -4.01
C VAL A 119 1.04 -4.34 -4.82
N ASN A 120 0.13 -3.43 -4.48
CA ASN A 120 -0.07 -2.17 -5.22
C ASN A 120 1.03 -1.13 -4.93
N LEU A 121 2.26 -1.46 -5.30
CA LEU A 121 3.40 -0.53 -5.28
C LEU A 121 3.35 0.35 -6.53
N SER A 122 2.32 1.19 -6.63
CA SER A 122 1.94 1.93 -7.83
C SER A 122 3.04 2.83 -8.41
N TYR A 123 4.06 3.22 -7.62
CA TYR A 123 5.16 4.02 -8.13
C TYR A 123 6.05 3.25 -9.12
N ARG A 124 6.05 1.91 -9.08
CA ARG A 124 6.73 1.09 -10.11
C ARG A 124 6.22 1.37 -11.51
N ASP A 125 4.93 1.69 -11.66
CA ASP A 125 4.30 1.86 -12.96
C ASP A 125 4.57 3.23 -13.57
N ALA A 126 5.21 4.14 -12.83
CA ALA A 126 5.61 5.43 -13.36
C ALA A 126 6.58 5.23 -14.55
N PRO A 127 6.31 5.81 -15.73
CA PRO A 127 7.14 5.62 -16.91
C PRO A 127 8.62 5.94 -16.68
N ALA A 128 8.93 6.92 -15.83
CA ALA A 128 10.30 7.29 -15.48
C ALA A 128 11.02 6.16 -14.73
N ILE A 129 10.35 5.45 -13.82
CA ILE A 129 10.93 4.34 -13.06
C ILE A 129 11.12 3.09 -13.94
N GLN A 130 10.16 2.82 -14.82
CA GLN A 130 10.30 1.75 -15.80
C GLN A 130 11.48 2.01 -16.74
N HIS A 131 11.65 3.24 -17.20
CA HIS A 131 12.78 3.64 -18.02
C HIS A 131 14.11 3.55 -17.27
N ALA A 132 14.17 4.04 -16.02
CA ALA A 132 15.34 3.92 -15.16
C ALA A 132 15.75 2.44 -14.99
N ARG A 133 14.78 1.56 -14.72
CA ARG A 133 15.03 0.12 -14.64
C ARG A 133 15.61 -0.43 -15.94
N ALA A 134 15.02 -0.08 -17.09
CA ALA A 134 15.51 -0.54 -18.39
C ALA A 134 16.96 -0.10 -18.66
N LEU A 135 17.33 1.14 -18.32
CA LEU A 135 18.69 1.65 -18.45
C LEU A 135 19.68 0.92 -17.53
N VAL A 136 19.29 0.70 -16.27
CA VAL A 136 20.13 0.00 -15.27
C VAL A 136 20.33 -1.45 -15.67
N THR A 137 19.24 -2.19 -15.92
CA THR A 137 19.29 -3.63 -16.26
C THR A 137 19.88 -3.89 -17.63
N GLY A 138 19.73 -2.96 -18.57
CA GLY A 138 20.36 -2.98 -19.90
C GLY A 138 21.84 -2.59 -19.91
N GLY A 139 22.41 -2.22 -18.74
CA GLY A 139 23.82 -1.89 -18.61
C GLY A 139 24.22 -0.51 -19.13
N ALA A 140 23.27 0.36 -19.48
CA ALA A 140 23.55 1.68 -20.08
C ALA A 140 24.38 2.59 -19.16
N ILE A 141 24.28 2.42 -17.82
CA ILE A 141 25.06 3.18 -16.84
C ILE A 141 26.23 2.37 -16.24
N GLY A 142 26.46 1.15 -16.76
CA GLY A 142 27.46 0.23 -16.21
C GLY A 142 27.06 -0.33 -14.85
N THR A 143 28.05 -0.74 -14.06
CA THR A 143 27.81 -1.34 -12.74
C THR A 143 27.37 -0.28 -11.73
N VAL A 144 26.18 -0.44 -11.15
CA VAL A 144 25.69 0.42 -10.06
C VAL A 144 26.61 0.25 -8.84
N ARG A 145 27.11 1.35 -8.31
CA ARG A 145 27.99 1.40 -7.13
C ARG A 145 27.33 2.08 -5.94
N HIS A 146 26.54 3.10 -6.22
CA HIS A 146 25.87 3.90 -5.20
C HIS A 146 24.44 4.24 -5.61
N VAL A 147 23.55 4.28 -4.60
CA VAL A 147 22.14 4.68 -4.75
C VAL A 147 21.83 5.72 -3.71
N ASP A 148 21.21 6.81 -4.12
CA ASP A 148 20.61 7.78 -3.19
C ASP A 148 19.15 8.01 -3.61
N ALA A 149 18.22 7.71 -2.70
CA ALA A 149 16.80 7.83 -2.94
C ALA A 149 16.12 8.56 -1.78
N SER A 150 15.28 9.55 -2.11
CA SER A 150 14.60 10.33 -1.09
C SER A 150 13.16 10.66 -1.46
N TYR A 151 12.28 10.61 -0.46
CA TYR A 151 10.91 11.11 -0.57
C TYR A 151 10.61 12.06 0.58
N ARG A 152 10.46 13.33 0.25
CA ARG A 152 10.23 14.40 1.22
C ARG A 152 8.85 15.00 0.98
N GLN A 153 7.94 14.71 1.89
CA GLN A 153 6.59 15.28 1.88
C GLN A 153 6.56 16.65 2.56
N SER A 154 5.51 17.42 2.30
CA SER A 154 5.36 18.77 2.85
C SER A 154 4.05 18.99 3.62
N TRP A 155 3.23 17.95 3.79
CA TRP A 155 1.88 18.12 4.33
C TRP A 155 1.83 18.50 5.82
N LEU A 156 2.91 18.23 6.59
CA LEU A 156 3.05 18.73 7.97
C LEU A 156 3.48 20.20 8.05
N VAL A 157 4.07 20.74 6.98
CA VAL A 157 4.59 22.12 6.96
C VAL A 157 3.79 23.04 6.03
N SER A 158 2.88 22.48 5.23
CA SER A 158 2.01 23.23 4.33
C SER A 158 0.56 22.78 4.49
N ASN A 159 -0.37 23.70 4.25
CA ASN A 159 -1.80 23.40 4.27
C ASN A 159 -2.37 23.09 2.87
N ALA A 160 -1.51 22.74 1.91
CA ALA A 160 -1.95 22.50 0.53
C ALA A 160 -2.92 21.30 0.40
N TRP A 161 -2.84 20.36 1.35
CA TRP A 161 -3.70 19.17 1.39
C TRP A 161 -4.73 19.22 2.53
N GLY A 162 -4.89 20.35 3.21
CA GLY A 162 -5.78 20.55 4.35
C GLY A 162 -5.03 20.79 5.66
N ARG A 163 -5.80 20.92 6.73
CA ARG A 163 -5.29 21.18 8.08
C ARG A 163 -5.05 19.86 8.80
N TRP A 164 -3.82 19.34 8.67
CA TRP A 164 -3.44 18.08 9.30
C TRP A 164 -3.65 18.06 10.82
N ASP A 165 -3.54 19.23 11.46
CA ASP A 165 -3.68 19.43 12.90
C ASP A 165 -5.15 19.48 13.39
N GLN A 166 -6.12 19.45 12.48
CA GLN A 166 -7.55 19.59 12.80
C GLN A 166 -8.42 18.46 12.23
N GLU A 167 -7.99 17.80 11.17
CA GLU A 167 -8.80 16.86 10.42
C GLU A 167 -8.40 15.40 10.75
N SER A 168 -9.36 14.60 11.21
CA SER A 168 -9.14 13.19 11.59
C SER A 168 -8.57 12.35 10.44
N GLN A 169 -8.86 12.70 9.18
CA GLN A 169 -8.32 12.03 8.01
C GLN A 169 -6.78 12.13 7.90
N TRP A 170 -6.16 13.11 8.60
CA TRP A 170 -4.71 13.28 8.68
C TRP A 170 -4.15 12.84 10.02
N LEU A 171 -4.85 13.16 11.13
CA LEU A 171 -4.38 12.89 12.50
C LEU A 171 -4.11 11.41 12.74
N TRP A 172 -4.93 10.50 12.21
CA TRP A 172 -4.70 9.07 12.37
C TRP A 172 -3.34 8.61 11.82
N ARG A 173 -2.83 9.29 10.76
CA ARG A 173 -1.51 8.98 10.15
C ARG A 173 -0.33 9.30 11.07
N LEU A 174 -0.56 10.08 12.13
CA LEU A 174 0.44 10.48 13.10
C LEU A 174 0.39 9.64 14.38
N SER A 175 -0.56 8.70 14.49
CA SER A 175 -0.82 7.93 15.72
C SER A 175 -0.74 6.43 15.49
N GLU A 176 0.19 5.76 16.19
CA GLU A 176 0.35 4.30 16.10
C GLU A 176 -0.88 3.57 16.63
N ALA A 177 -1.48 4.07 17.73
CA ALA A 177 -2.70 3.51 18.28
C ALA A 177 -3.89 3.52 17.30
N HIS A 178 -3.88 4.45 16.34
CA HIS A 178 -4.89 4.53 15.28
C HIS A 178 -4.49 3.79 13.98
N GLY A 179 -3.42 2.96 14.04
CA GLY A 179 -3.01 2.06 12.97
C GLY A 179 -1.92 2.61 12.04
N SER A 180 -1.40 3.82 12.30
CA SER A 180 -0.29 4.36 11.51
C SER A 180 1.00 3.57 11.70
N LYS A 181 1.74 3.39 10.61
CA LYS A 181 3.13 2.92 10.62
C LYS A 181 4.12 4.06 10.32
N GLY A 182 3.65 5.30 10.52
CA GLY A 182 4.44 6.49 10.29
C GLY A 182 4.85 6.71 8.84
N VAL A 183 5.85 7.55 8.63
CA VAL A 183 6.37 7.83 7.30
C VAL A 183 6.97 6.59 6.64
N LEU A 184 7.52 5.66 7.43
CA LEU A 184 8.08 4.41 6.91
C LEU A 184 6.99 3.55 6.22
N GLY A 185 5.83 3.38 6.86
CA GLY A 185 4.71 2.60 6.30
C GLY A 185 3.92 3.34 5.23
N ASP A 186 3.86 4.67 5.29
CA ASP A 186 3.10 5.47 4.32
C ASP A 186 3.85 5.64 2.99
N VAL A 187 5.02 6.27 3.01
CA VAL A 187 5.83 6.55 1.80
C VAL A 187 7.18 5.85 1.79
N GLY A 188 7.68 5.40 2.93
CA GLY A 188 8.93 4.65 3.03
C GLY A 188 8.90 3.36 2.23
N VAL A 189 7.77 2.64 2.24
CA VAL A 189 7.60 1.43 1.43
C VAL A 189 7.77 1.72 -0.06
N HIS A 190 7.27 2.85 -0.54
CA HIS A 190 7.39 3.27 -1.93
C HIS A 190 8.82 3.64 -2.29
N ILE A 191 9.53 4.39 -1.43
CA ILE A 191 10.90 4.81 -1.76
C ILE A 191 11.91 3.66 -1.65
N VAL A 192 11.68 2.71 -0.75
CA VAL A 192 12.45 1.46 -0.70
C VAL A 192 12.25 0.65 -1.97
N ASP A 193 10.99 0.48 -2.40
CA ASP A 193 10.65 -0.18 -3.64
C ASP A 193 11.24 0.55 -4.87
N PHE A 194 11.09 1.86 -4.91
CA PHE A 194 11.62 2.72 -5.97
C PHE A 194 13.15 2.57 -6.12
N ALA A 195 13.88 2.45 -5.02
CA ALA A 195 15.33 2.25 -5.03
C ALA A 195 15.72 0.83 -5.45
N SER A 196 14.99 -0.19 -4.95
CA SER A 196 15.33 -1.59 -5.19
C SER A 196 14.86 -2.11 -6.55
N PHE A 197 13.76 -1.61 -7.09
CA PHE A 197 13.20 -2.08 -8.35
C PHE A 197 14.15 -1.99 -9.55
N PRO A 198 14.91 -0.90 -9.77
CA PRO A 198 15.92 -0.85 -10.81
C PRO A 198 17.27 -1.52 -10.45
N VAL A 199 17.62 -1.59 -9.16
CA VAL A 199 18.97 -1.94 -8.72
C VAL A 199 19.10 -3.40 -8.27
N GLY A 200 18.06 -3.94 -7.63
CA GLY A 200 18.03 -5.29 -7.08
C GLY A 200 17.76 -5.30 -5.57
N ASP A 201 17.83 -6.49 -4.98
CA ASP A 201 17.43 -6.72 -3.60
C ASP A 201 18.37 -6.07 -2.59
N ILE A 202 17.78 -5.50 -1.53
CA ILE A 202 18.50 -4.99 -0.36
C ILE A 202 18.79 -6.16 0.57
N THR A 203 20.06 -6.40 0.87
CA THR A 203 20.53 -7.50 1.73
C THR A 203 20.90 -7.06 3.13
N ARG A 204 21.13 -5.76 3.33
CA ARG A 204 21.46 -5.19 4.65
C ARG A 204 20.91 -3.80 4.77
N VAL A 205 20.32 -3.51 5.94
CA VAL A 205 19.83 -2.18 6.30
C VAL A 205 20.26 -1.81 7.72
N ASN A 206 20.58 -0.53 7.90
CA ASN A 206 20.64 0.14 9.21
C ASN A 206 19.70 1.34 9.09
N CYS A 207 18.68 1.39 9.95
CA CYS A 207 17.60 2.38 9.89
C CYS A 207 17.47 3.11 11.20
N GLU A 208 17.34 4.43 11.13
CA GLU A 208 16.94 5.29 12.23
C GLU A 208 15.55 5.84 11.94
N LEU A 209 14.64 5.70 12.90
CA LEU A 209 13.29 6.25 12.87
C LEU A 209 13.17 7.33 13.91
N THR A 210 12.64 8.48 13.54
CA THR A 210 12.48 9.61 14.45
C THR A 210 11.05 10.15 14.40
N CYS A 211 10.49 10.42 15.56
CA CYS A 211 9.25 11.17 15.72
C CYS A 211 9.60 12.54 16.34
N PHE A 212 9.11 13.63 15.77
CA PHE A 212 9.29 14.98 16.30
C PHE A 212 8.06 15.44 17.07
N ASP A 213 8.24 16.32 18.05
CA ASP A 213 7.13 16.96 18.72
C ASP A 213 6.40 17.91 17.76
N LYS A 214 5.08 17.77 17.68
CA LYS A 214 4.21 18.48 16.71
C LYS A 214 3.13 19.31 17.37
N ALA A 215 2.87 19.07 18.65
CA ALA A 215 1.86 19.75 19.45
C ALA A 215 2.24 19.69 20.94
N PRO A 216 1.63 20.50 21.82
CA PRO A 216 1.79 20.33 23.27
C PRO A 216 1.51 18.89 23.69
N ASP A 217 2.41 18.33 24.53
CA ASP A 217 2.36 16.93 24.98
C ASP A 217 2.32 15.90 23.85
N ASN A 218 2.68 16.31 22.64
CA ASN A 218 2.61 15.55 21.39
C ASN A 218 1.24 14.90 21.18
N ARG A 219 0.15 15.62 21.48
CA ARG A 219 -1.24 15.13 21.45
C ARG A 219 -2.20 16.15 20.83
N ILE A 220 -3.14 15.66 20.04
CA ILE A 220 -4.29 16.43 19.53
C ILE A 220 -5.54 15.57 19.74
N GLY A 221 -6.43 15.99 20.63
CA GLY A 221 -7.62 15.20 21.01
C GLY A 221 -7.22 13.80 21.49
N ASP A 222 -7.81 12.78 20.89
CA ASP A 222 -7.52 11.37 21.21
C ASP A 222 -6.25 10.84 20.55
N TYR A 223 -5.63 11.61 19.65
CA TYR A 223 -4.46 11.17 18.90
C TYR A 223 -3.16 11.51 19.64
N VAL A 224 -2.41 10.49 20.04
CA VAL A 224 -0.99 10.61 20.40
C VAL A 224 -0.18 10.62 19.12
N LEU A 225 0.66 11.66 18.92
CA LEU A 225 1.38 11.87 17.67
C LEU A 225 2.77 11.18 17.74
N ASP A 226 2.76 9.85 17.88
CA ASP A 226 3.93 9.00 18.15
C ASP A 226 4.46 8.23 16.92
N ALA A 227 3.73 8.26 15.82
CA ALA A 227 4.17 7.61 14.59
C ALA A 227 5.36 8.36 13.96
N ASN A 228 6.36 7.62 13.48
CA ASN A 228 7.60 8.19 12.96
C ASN A 228 7.37 9.19 11.81
N ASP A 229 8.14 10.29 11.82
CA ASP A 229 8.09 11.37 10.83
C ASP A 229 9.25 11.31 9.84
N THR A 230 10.34 10.65 10.23
CA THR A 230 11.53 10.50 9.41
C THR A 230 12.08 9.08 9.54
N ALA A 231 12.44 8.51 8.40
CA ALA A 231 13.17 7.25 8.28
C ALA A 231 14.45 7.49 7.48
N LEU A 232 15.62 7.24 8.10
CA LEU A 232 16.92 7.33 7.48
C LEU A 232 17.54 5.94 7.41
N MET A 233 17.83 5.46 6.20
CA MET A 233 18.34 4.10 5.98
C MET A 233 19.68 4.14 5.25
N ARG A 234 20.67 3.39 5.77
CA ARG A 234 21.84 2.94 5.01
C ARG A 234 21.60 1.53 4.54
N VAL A 235 21.82 1.28 3.25
CA VAL A 235 21.51 -0.01 2.63
C VAL A 235 22.72 -0.59 1.89
N ARG A 236 22.72 -1.94 1.76
CA ARG A 236 23.54 -2.68 0.80
C ARG A 236 22.65 -3.54 -0.07
N PHE A 237 22.97 -3.58 -1.34
CA PHE A 237 22.28 -4.39 -2.34
C PHE A 237 23.03 -5.69 -2.60
N ALA A 238 22.31 -6.69 -3.13
CA ALA A 238 22.88 -8.00 -3.45
C ALA A 238 24.02 -7.93 -4.49
N ASN A 239 23.97 -6.96 -5.40
CA ASN A 239 25.01 -6.72 -6.40
C ASN A 239 26.26 -5.98 -5.86
N GLY A 240 26.32 -5.71 -4.55
CA GLY A 240 27.43 -5.03 -3.87
C GLY A 240 27.31 -3.50 -3.84
N ALA A 241 26.33 -2.90 -4.49
CA ALA A 241 26.07 -1.48 -4.37
C ALA A 241 25.67 -1.12 -2.94
N MET A 242 25.93 0.12 -2.56
CA MET A 242 25.51 0.68 -1.28
C MET A 242 24.77 1.98 -1.48
N GLY A 243 24.05 2.45 -0.46
CA GLY A 243 23.36 3.73 -0.61
C GLY A 243 22.62 4.20 0.61
N THR A 244 21.90 5.29 0.41
CA THR A 244 21.00 5.89 1.38
C THR A 244 19.58 5.95 0.82
N ILE A 245 18.62 5.62 1.67
CA ILE A 245 17.20 5.77 1.37
C ILE A 245 16.58 6.56 2.52
N GLN A 246 15.82 7.59 2.20
CA GLN A 246 15.20 8.42 3.21
C GLN A 246 13.76 8.81 2.86
N ALA A 247 12.91 8.82 3.87
CA ALA A 247 11.57 9.34 3.80
C ALA A 247 11.32 10.29 4.97
N THR A 248 10.69 11.43 4.71
CA THR A 248 10.29 12.39 5.74
C THR A 248 9.01 13.11 5.34
N ARG A 249 8.27 13.60 6.33
CA ARG A 249 7.03 14.35 6.13
C ARG A 249 6.98 15.60 6.95
#